data_017a95386d99ed2850f54780b3f41a97
#
_entry.id   017a95386d99ed2850f54780b3f41a97
#
_cell.length_a   1.000
_cell.length_b   1.000
_cell.length_c   1.000
_cell.angle_alpha   90.00
_cell.angle_beta   90.00
_cell.angle_gamma   90.00
#
_symmetry.space_group_name_H-M   'P 1'
#
loop_
_entity.id
_entity.type
_entity.pdbx_description
1 polymer ?
#
loop_
_entity_poly.entity_id
_entity_poly.type
_entity_poly.pdbx_seq_one_letter_code
_entity_poly.pdbx_strand_id
1 'polypeptide(L)'
;MQQSQSNLVIMLLNAQPHNYSQELNLRQQGRPNYLLKVEQILINSLNQPLNLKELEKVLGVSRERLYRDFHLYFGQSPIAYFRNLRFEVVHKRLQEIRPWENVSSIALDCGFQQLGRFSSEYKKKFGELPSETLFNSKTSILLE
;
A
#
# COMPACT_ATOMS: atom_id res chain seq x y z
N MET A 1 -12.98 -13.38 -0.30
CA MET A 1 -12.42 -12.57 0.79
C MET A 1 -11.16 -11.80 0.40
N GLN A 2 -10.25 -12.39 -0.36
CA GLN A 2 -9.06 -11.67 -0.83
C GLN A 2 -9.41 -10.54 -1.80
N GLN A 3 -10.46 -10.70 -2.61
CA GLN A 3 -10.90 -9.67 -3.55
C GLN A 3 -11.45 -8.43 -2.87
N SER A 4 -12.12 -8.56 -1.72
CA SER A 4 -12.68 -7.41 -1.00
C SER A 4 -11.58 -6.56 -0.33
N GLN A 5 -10.50 -7.19 0.13
CA GLN A 5 -9.35 -6.46 0.69
C GLN A 5 -8.60 -5.69 -0.39
N SER A 6 -8.41 -6.29 -1.57
CA SER A 6 -7.77 -5.62 -2.71
C SER A 6 -8.59 -4.41 -3.17
N ASN A 7 -9.90 -4.55 -3.26
CA ASN A 7 -10.79 -3.47 -3.64
C ASN A 7 -10.78 -2.34 -2.61
N LEU A 8 -10.70 -2.67 -1.32
CA LEU A 8 -10.62 -1.68 -0.24
C LEU A 8 -9.36 -0.83 -0.33
N VAL A 9 -8.21 -1.43 -0.59
CA VAL A 9 -6.95 -0.70 -0.72
C VAL A 9 -6.96 0.17 -1.98
N ILE A 10 -7.46 -0.35 -3.10
CA ILE A 10 -7.61 0.42 -4.34
C ILE A 10 -8.56 1.60 -4.14
N MET A 11 -9.70 1.39 -3.48
CA MET A 11 -10.64 2.46 -3.13
C MET A 11 -10.01 3.48 -2.21
N LEU A 12 -9.15 3.07 -1.28
CA LEU A 12 -8.46 3.95 -0.37
C LEU A 12 -7.45 4.84 -1.07
N LEU A 13 -6.71 4.28 -2.01
CA LEU A 13 -5.77 5.02 -2.83
C LEU A 13 -6.48 6.01 -3.77
N ASN A 14 -7.72 5.68 -4.19
CA ASN A 14 -8.53 6.54 -5.05
C ASN A 14 -9.35 7.57 -4.27
N ALA A 15 -9.52 7.41 -2.96
CA ALA A 15 -10.33 8.28 -2.12
C ALA A 15 -9.54 9.42 -1.46
N GLN A 16 -8.34 9.72 -1.95
CA GLN A 16 -7.52 10.80 -1.44
C GLN A 16 -7.96 12.17 -2.00
N PRO A 17 -7.53 13.31 -1.39
CA PRO A 17 -8.13 14.64 -1.61
C PRO A 17 -8.26 15.06 -3.07
N HIS A 18 -9.24 15.89 -3.36
CA HIS A 18 -9.77 16.24 -4.68
C HIS A 18 -8.77 16.54 -5.80
N ASN A 19 -7.67 17.24 -5.50
CA ASN A 19 -6.66 17.57 -6.51
C ASN A 19 -5.92 16.32 -6.99
N TYR A 20 -5.79 15.35 -6.11
CA TYR A 20 -5.11 14.10 -6.40
C TYR A 20 -5.94 13.18 -7.30
N SER A 21 -7.27 13.18 -7.12
CA SER A 21 -8.17 12.35 -7.94
C SER A 21 -8.26 12.84 -9.38
N GLN A 22 -8.18 14.16 -9.61
CA GLN A 22 -8.16 14.71 -10.96
C GLN A 22 -6.85 14.39 -11.68
N GLU A 23 -5.72 14.48 -11.00
CA GLU A 23 -4.43 14.07 -11.56
C GLU A 23 -4.40 12.58 -11.86
N LEU A 24 -4.97 11.75 -10.97
CA LEU A 24 -5.09 10.32 -11.18
C LEU A 24 -5.96 10.00 -12.40
N ASN A 25 -7.07 10.71 -12.57
CA ASN A 25 -7.94 10.51 -13.73
C ASN A 25 -7.24 10.87 -15.04
N LEU A 26 -6.46 11.95 -15.06
CA LEU A 26 -5.67 12.34 -16.23
C LEU A 26 -4.57 11.33 -16.54
N ARG A 27 -3.93 10.80 -15.48
CA ARG A 27 -2.90 9.78 -15.64
C ARG A 27 -3.46 8.42 -16.02
N GLN A 28 -4.72 8.13 -15.64
CA GLN A 28 -5.39 6.89 -16.00
C GLN A 28 -5.79 6.84 -17.49
N GLN A 29 -5.95 7.99 -18.12
CA GLN A 29 -6.18 8.07 -19.55
C GLN A 29 -4.92 7.65 -20.31
N GLY A 30 -4.98 6.52 -21.00
CA GLY A 30 -3.83 5.97 -21.72
C GLY A 30 -2.96 5.05 -20.87
N ARG A 31 -3.33 4.79 -19.63
CA ARG A 31 -2.60 3.87 -18.75
C ARG A 31 -2.67 2.44 -19.28
N PRO A 32 -1.52 1.75 -19.43
CA PRO A 32 -1.53 0.35 -19.88
C PRO A 32 -2.33 -0.55 -18.92
N ASN A 33 -3.10 -1.46 -19.50
CA ASN A 33 -3.96 -2.38 -18.72
C ASN A 33 -3.19 -3.27 -17.76
N TYR A 34 -1.93 -3.62 -18.10
CA TYR A 34 -1.13 -4.49 -17.24
C TYR A 34 -0.81 -3.86 -15.88
N LEU A 35 -0.81 -2.52 -15.78
CA LEU A 35 -0.54 -1.84 -14.50
C LEU A 35 -1.61 -2.12 -13.45
N LEU A 36 -2.87 -2.25 -13.86
CA LEU A 36 -3.94 -2.67 -12.95
C LEU A 36 -3.68 -4.07 -12.39
N LYS A 37 -3.20 -4.96 -13.27
CA LYS A 37 -2.85 -6.32 -12.89
C LYS A 37 -1.67 -6.35 -11.92
N VAL A 38 -0.66 -5.48 -12.13
CA VAL A 38 0.47 -5.33 -11.21
C VAL A 38 -0.02 -4.92 -9.83
N GLU A 39 -0.88 -3.91 -9.75
CA GLU A 39 -1.43 -3.44 -8.46
C GLU A 39 -2.11 -4.57 -7.70
N GLN A 40 -2.91 -5.38 -8.39
CA GLN A 40 -3.59 -6.53 -7.79
C GLN A 40 -2.60 -7.57 -7.28
N ILE A 41 -1.55 -7.86 -8.05
CA ILE A 41 -0.50 -8.79 -7.65
C ILE A 41 0.22 -8.29 -6.40
N LEU A 42 0.58 -7.01 -6.37
CA LEU A 42 1.28 -6.41 -5.24
C LEU A 42 0.44 -6.42 -3.96
N ILE A 43 -0.84 -6.07 -4.06
CA ILE A 43 -1.76 -6.09 -2.90
C ILE A 43 -1.92 -7.50 -2.33
N ASN A 44 -1.97 -8.50 -3.19
CA ASN A 44 -2.11 -9.89 -2.77
C ASN A 44 -0.80 -10.51 -2.27
N SER A 45 0.31 -9.82 -2.41
CA SER A 45 1.65 -10.32 -2.08
C SER A 45 2.39 -9.44 -1.08
N LEU A 46 1.69 -8.70 -0.23
CA LEU A 46 2.30 -7.73 0.68
C LEU A 46 3.33 -8.36 1.63
N ASN A 47 3.08 -9.59 2.09
CA ASN A 47 3.97 -10.31 3.00
C ASN A 47 5.13 -11.03 2.30
N GLN A 48 5.19 -10.97 0.97
CA GLN A 48 6.24 -11.59 0.18
C GLN A 48 7.23 -10.53 -0.30
N PRO A 49 8.52 -10.88 -0.47
CA PRO A 49 9.45 -9.96 -1.11
C PRO A 49 9.04 -9.70 -2.55
N LEU A 50 9.30 -8.48 -3.03
CA LEU A 50 9.01 -8.12 -4.41
C LEU A 50 9.95 -8.87 -5.36
N ASN A 51 9.39 -9.68 -6.25
CA ASN A 51 10.14 -10.44 -7.23
C ASN A 51 9.89 -9.85 -8.63
N LEU A 52 10.83 -9.01 -9.08
CA LEU A 52 10.72 -8.34 -10.38
C LEU A 52 10.79 -9.31 -11.55
N LYS A 53 11.60 -10.37 -11.43
CA LYS A 53 11.70 -11.41 -12.49
C LYS A 53 10.36 -12.11 -12.70
N GLU A 54 9.71 -12.45 -11.61
CA GLU A 54 8.37 -13.06 -11.63
C GLU A 54 7.35 -12.14 -12.29
N LEU A 55 7.37 -10.84 -11.95
CA LEU A 55 6.48 -9.85 -12.54
C LEU A 55 6.71 -9.72 -14.05
N GLU A 56 7.96 -9.65 -14.49
CA GLU A 56 8.30 -9.61 -15.91
C GLU A 56 7.72 -10.82 -16.64
N LYS A 57 7.87 -11.99 -16.04
CA LYS A 57 7.41 -13.26 -16.63
C LYS A 57 5.88 -13.33 -16.70
N VAL A 58 5.20 -13.00 -15.61
CA VAL A 58 3.73 -13.09 -15.52
C VAL A 58 3.07 -12.06 -16.42
N LEU A 59 3.65 -10.85 -16.50
CA LEU A 59 3.05 -9.74 -17.24
C LEU A 59 3.49 -9.68 -18.70
N GLY A 60 4.58 -10.37 -19.05
CA GLY A 60 5.12 -10.31 -20.41
C GLY A 60 5.70 -8.95 -20.77
N VAL A 61 6.19 -8.17 -19.78
CA VAL A 61 6.80 -6.87 -19.99
C VAL A 61 8.24 -6.87 -19.48
N SER A 62 9.10 -6.07 -20.10
CA SER A 62 10.48 -5.94 -19.67
C SER A 62 10.58 -5.10 -18.39
N ARG A 63 11.68 -5.29 -17.64
CA ARG A 63 11.96 -4.50 -16.44
C ARG A 63 12.04 -3.01 -16.77
N GLU A 64 12.66 -2.66 -17.87
CA GLU A 64 12.80 -1.27 -18.32
C GLU A 64 11.43 -0.63 -18.56
N ARG A 65 10.54 -1.35 -19.22
CA ARG A 65 9.17 -0.88 -19.46
C ARG A 65 8.41 -0.72 -18.15
N LEU A 66 8.56 -1.69 -17.25
CA LEU A 66 7.90 -1.66 -15.94
C LEU A 66 8.34 -0.42 -15.14
N TYR A 67 9.65 -0.16 -15.09
CA TYR A 67 10.19 1.02 -14.40
C TYR A 67 9.73 2.32 -15.04
N ARG A 68 9.78 2.40 -16.37
CA ARG A 68 9.34 3.58 -17.11
C ARG A 68 7.87 3.90 -16.83
N ASP A 69 7.00 2.89 -16.91
CA ASP A 69 5.55 3.09 -16.72
C ASP A 69 5.23 3.42 -15.26
N PHE A 70 5.93 2.81 -14.29
CA PHE A 70 5.75 3.17 -12.88
C PHE A 70 6.14 4.63 -12.62
N HIS A 71 7.25 5.09 -13.15
CA HIS A 71 7.64 6.50 -13.01
C HIS A 71 6.64 7.43 -13.70
N LEU A 72 6.17 7.06 -14.88
CA LEU A 72 5.25 7.87 -15.65
C LEU A 72 3.87 7.99 -14.98
N TYR A 73 3.31 6.89 -14.52
CA TYR A 73 1.93 6.84 -14.02
C TYR A 73 1.81 6.94 -12.51
N PHE A 74 2.84 6.55 -11.76
CA PHE A 74 2.82 6.57 -10.29
C PHE A 74 3.87 7.51 -9.69
N GLY A 75 4.77 8.04 -10.48
CA GLY A 75 5.81 8.96 -10.00
C GLY A 75 6.90 8.30 -9.16
N GLN A 76 6.99 6.98 -9.15
CA GLN A 76 7.96 6.25 -8.33
C GLN A 76 8.28 4.90 -8.96
N SER A 77 9.37 4.27 -8.48
CA SER A 77 9.78 2.94 -8.94
C SER A 77 8.82 1.86 -8.41
N PRO A 78 8.80 0.66 -9.02
CA PRO A 78 7.99 -0.46 -8.49
C PRO A 78 8.34 -0.81 -7.05
N ILE A 79 9.62 -0.76 -6.68
CA ILE A 79 10.08 -1.07 -5.32
C ILE A 79 9.55 -0.03 -4.33
N ALA A 80 9.68 1.25 -4.66
CA ALA A 80 9.16 2.34 -3.82
C ALA A 80 7.64 2.31 -3.70
N TYR A 81 6.96 2.04 -4.80
CA TYR A 81 5.51 1.90 -4.84
C TYR A 81 5.05 0.77 -3.91
N PHE A 82 5.69 -0.41 -3.99
CA PHE A 82 5.36 -1.57 -3.17
C PHE A 82 5.57 -1.29 -1.68
N ARG A 83 6.68 -0.62 -1.33
CA ARG A 83 6.98 -0.23 0.04
C ARG A 83 5.93 0.75 0.59
N ASN A 84 5.57 1.75 -0.18
CA ASN A 84 4.55 2.72 0.19
C ASN A 84 3.18 2.04 0.35
N LEU A 85 2.87 1.08 -0.51
CA LEU A 85 1.62 0.31 -0.42
C LEU A 85 1.54 -0.47 0.91
N ARG A 86 2.65 -1.08 1.33
CA ARG A 86 2.71 -1.77 2.62
C ARG A 86 2.39 -0.83 3.79
N PHE A 87 2.98 0.36 3.78
CA PHE A 87 2.71 1.37 4.81
C PHE A 87 1.25 1.82 4.82
N GLU A 88 0.67 2.05 3.65
CA GLU A 88 -0.73 2.47 3.55
C GLU A 88 -1.68 1.41 4.08
N VAL A 89 -1.41 0.13 3.79
CA VAL A 89 -2.24 -0.98 4.30
C VAL A 89 -2.13 -1.08 5.81
N VAL A 90 -0.91 -0.96 6.37
CA VAL A 90 -0.72 -0.96 7.83
C VAL A 90 -1.49 0.19 8.47
N HIS A 91 -1.35 1.40 7.92
CA HIS A 91 -2.02 2.58 8.43
C HIS A 91 -3.54 2.38 8.48
N LYS A 92 -4.10 1.85 7.40
CA LYS A 92 -5.55 1.56 7.31
C LYS A 92 -5.98 0.53 8.35
N ARG A 93 -5.23 -0.57 8.48
CA ARG A 93 -5.55 -1.63 9.43
C ARG A 93 -5.45 -1.16 10.88
N LEU A 94 -4.52 -0.25 11.20
CA LEU A 94 -4.41 0.33 12.54
C LEU A 94 -5.60 1.24 12.87
N GLN A 95 -6.24 1.81 11.87
CA GLN A 95 -7.45 2.60 12.04
C GLN A 95 -8.71 1.76 12.16
N GLU A 96 -8.68 0.51 11.70
CA GLU A 96 -9.77 -0.46 11.81
C GLU A 96 -9.55 -1.32 13.06
N ILE A 97 -10.43 -1.18 14.05
CA ILE A 97 -10.22 -1.85 15.33
C ILE A 97 -10.68 -3.29 15.28
N ARG A 98 -9.72 -4.20 15.51
CA ARG A 98 -9.97 -5.62 15.75
C ARG A 98 -9.29 -5.98 17.08
N PRO A 99 -10.03 -6.51 18.07
CA PRO A 99 -9.51 -6.71 19.42
C PRO A 99 -8.28 -7.61 19.52
N TRP A 100 -8.12 -8.53 18.58
CA TRP A 100 -7.00 -9.50 18.60
C TRP A 100 -5.77 -9.02 17.85
N GLU A 101 -5.85 -7.88 17.14
CA GLU A 101 -4.71 -7.38 16.37
C GLU A 101 -3.88 -6.40 17.18
N ASN A 102 -2.57 -6.44 16.98
CA ASN A 102 -1.62 -5.49 17.55
C ASN A 102 -0.69 -4.96 16.44
N VAL A 103 0.08 -3.94 16.76
CA VAL A 103 0.99 -3.31 15.78
C VAL A 103 1.93 -4.34 15.15
N SER A 104 2.54 -5.21 15.98
CA SER A 104 3.53 -6.18 15.49
C SER A 104 2.91 -7.17 14.51
N SER A 105 1.74 -7.72 14.82
CA SER A 105 1.08 -8.70 13.94
C SER A 105 0.67 -8.04 12.62
N ILE A 106 0.15 -6.84 12.65
CA ILE A 106 -0.24 -6.11 11.45
C ILE A 106 0.98 -5.82 10.57
N ALA A 107 2.07 -5.33 11.17
CA ALA A 107 3.30 -5.02 10.44
C ALA A 107 3.90 -6.26 9.78
N LEU A 108 3.95 -7.38 10.51
CA LEU A 108 4.46 -8.65 9.99
C LEU A 108 3.59 -9.16 8.83
N ASP A 109 2.26 -9.09 8.96
CA ASP A 109 1.34 -9.49 7.89
C ASP A 109 1.55 -8.68 6.61
N CYS A 110 2.00 -7.45 6.74
CA CYS A 110 2.26 -6.56 5.60
C CYS A 110 3.71 -6.63 5.11
N GLY A 111 4.51 -7.54 5.64
CA GLY A 111 5.85 -7.80 5.15
C GLY A 111 6.99 -7.07 5.85
N PHE A 112 6.73 -6.37 6.95
CA PHE A 112 7.76 -5.71 7.73
C PHE A 112 8.35 -6.68 8.74
N GLN A 113 9.67 -6.90 8.66
CA GLN A 113 10.37 -7.85 9.54
C GLN A 113 11.13 -7.17 10.66
N GLN A 114 11.62 -5.94 10.42
CA GLN A 114 12.37 -5.16 11.40
C GLN A 114 11.46 -4.08 11.99
N LEU A 115 10.84 -4.41 13.12
CA LEU A 115 9.78 -3.57 13.69
C LEU A 115 10.29 -2.20 14.19
N GLY A 116 11.53 -2.12 14.70
CA GLY A 116 12.10 -0.85 15.11
C GLY A 116 12.28 0.12 13.94
N ARG A 117 12.82 -0.39 12.85
CA ARG A 117 13.00 0.39 11.62
C ARG A 117 11.64 0.78 11.02
N PHE A 118 10.71 -0.17 11.02
CA PHE A 118 9.33 0.09 10.57
C PHE A 118 8.71 1.24 11.35
N SER A 119 8.79 1.23 12.68
CA SER A 119 8.20 2.27 13.53
C SER A 119 8.80 3.65 13.24
N SER A 120 10.11 3.74 13.06
CA SER A 120 10.80 4.99 12.73
C SER A 120 10.33 5.54 11.38
N GLU A 121 10.26 4.69 10.37
CA GLU A 121 9.82 5.09 9.03
C GLU A 121 8.34 5.43 9.00
N TYR A 122 7.53 4.69 9.75
CA TYR A 122 6.10 4.97 9.89
C TYR A 122 5.89 6.38 10.47
N LYS A 123 6.62 6.72 11.52
CA LYS A 123 6.53 8.06 12.14
C LYS A 123 6.92 9.16 11.16
N LYS A 124 7.95 8.94 10.35
CA LYS A 124 8.35 9.90 9.32
C LYS A 124 7.26 10.11 8.27
N LYS A 125 6.56 9.04 7.90
CA LYS A 125 5.54 9.08 6.86
C LYS A 125 4.22 9.64 7.35
N PHE A 126 3.76 9.26 8.54
CA PHE A 126 2.43 9.59 9.05
C PHE A 126 2.43 10.61 10.20
N GLY A 127 3.59 11.00 10.70
CA GLY A 127 3.69 12.00 11.76
C GLY A 127 3.46 11.47 13.16
N GLU A 128 3.14 10.20 13.33
CA GLU A 128 2.91 9.55 14.61
C GLU A 128 3.42 8.12 14.58
N LEU A 129 3.62 7.53 15.76
CA LEU A 129 4.02 6.13 15.87
C LEU A 129 2.85 5.20 15.54
N PRO A 130 3.11 3.96 15.09
CA PRO A 130 2.03 2.99 14.84
C PRO A 130 1.16 2.74 16.09
N SER A 131 1.77 2.67 17.26
CA SER A 131 1.07 2.50 18.51
C SER A 131 0.15 3.69 18.83
N GLU A 132 0.54 4.89 18.44
CA GLU A 132 -0.28 6.10 18.61
C GLU A 132 -1.48 6.06 17.68
N THR A 133 -1.32 5.64 16.43
CA THR A 133 -2.43 5.45 15.49
C THR A 133 -3.45 4.47 16.06
N LEU A 134 -2.98 3.33 16.55
CA LEU A 134 -3.84 2.31 17.12
C LEU A 134 -4.57 2.83 18.36
N PHE A 135 -3.86 3.51 19.26
CA PHE A 135 -4.44 4.09 20.48
C PHE A 135 -5.51 5.13 20.15
N ASN A 136 -5.24 6.03 19.21
CA ASN A 136 -6.19 7.07 18.82
C ASN A 136 -7.45 6.46 18.20
N SER A 137 -7.32 5.40 17.44
CA SER A 137 -8.46 4.68 16.85
C SER A 137 -9.33 4.04 17.93
N LYS A 138 -8.71 3.38 18.90
CA LYS A 138 -9.43 2.76 20.04
C LYS A 138 -10.13 3.80 20.90
N THR A 139 -9.49 4.94 21.13
CA THR A 139 -10.04 6.03 21.93
C THR A 139 -11.25 6.67 21.25
N SER A 140 -11.19 6.84 19.92
CA SER A 140 -12.31 7.41 19.16
C SER A 140 -13.58 6.57 19.27
N ILE A 141 -13.45 5.24 19.31
CA ILE A 141 -14.60 4.34 19.45
C ILE A 141 -15.20 4.41 20.86
N LEU A 142 -14.35 4.55 21.88
CA LEU A 142 -14.83 4.65 23.27
C LEU A 142 -15.57 5.95 23.56
N LEU A 143 -15.36 7.00 22.74
CA LEU A 143 -16.02 8.29 22.88
C LEU A 143 -17.34 8.38 22.11
N GLU A 144 -17.62 7.43 21.24
CA GLU A 144 -18.88 7.29 20.51
C GLU A 144 -19.86 6.42 21.30
#